data_10d5e3f1107e31d29b8f2aab7619b008
#
_entry.id   10d5e3f1107e31d29b8f2aab7619b008
#
_cell.length_a   1.000
_cell.length_b   1.000
_cell.length_c   1.000
_cell.angle_alpha   90.00
_cell.angle_beta   90.00
_cell.angle_gamma   90.00
#
_symmetry.space_group_name_H-M   'P 1'
#
loop_
_entity.id
_entity.type
_entity.pdbx_description
1 polymer ?
#
loop_
_entity_poly.entity_id
_entity_poly.type
_entity_poly.pdbx_seq_one_letter_code
_entity_poly.pdbx_strand_id
1 'polypeptide(L)'
;MDKFDLIVIGGGPGGYVAALAAAKLGKRVALAECRQVGGTCLNRGCIPTKALLRAAHLYRQAKDGGELGISVHDASYDMTAMHKHTDEVIGQLRGGIEALLSRAKVTLLHGKATIKAANTVSVDNSDYAADSIIIATGSSPAAPPIAGSTLAGVVNSDALLTNGGVDCRRLTIIGGGVVGVEFAQIYNDLGCDVTIIEA
;
A
#
# COMPACT_ATOMS: atom_id res chain seq x y z
N MET A 1 -27.45 -6.50 -18.71
CA MET A 1 -26.42 -5.59 -18.16
C MET A 1 -26.91 -5.11 -16.80
N ASP A 2 -26.19 -5.39 -15.74
CA ASP A 2 -26.54 -4.90 -14.42
C ASP A 2 -26.39 -3.39 -14.34
N LYS A 3 -27.33 -2.72 -13.66
CA LYS A 3 -27.34 -1.26 -13.50
C LYS A 3 -27.10 -0.89 -12.04
N PHE A 4 -26.23 0.08 -11.82
CA PHE A 4 -25.91 0.68 -10.52
C PHE A 4 -26.20 2.18 -10.52
N ASP A 5 -26.49 2.77 -9.37
CA ASP A 5 -26.53 4.23 -9.25
C ASP A 5 -25.11 4.81 -9.35
N LEU A 6 -24.12 4.06 -8.83
CA LEU A 6 -22.74 4.47 -8.81
C LEU A 6 -21.81 3.28 -9.06
N ILE A 7 -20.86 3.45 -9.98
CA ILE A 7 -19.68 2.59 -10.08
C ILE A 7 -18.45 3.39 -9.67
N VAL A 8 -17.69 2.85 -8.72
CA VAL A 8 -16.38 3.40 -8.30
C VAL A 8 -15.29 2.53 -8.90
N ILE A 9 -14.33 3.16 -9.61
CA ILE A 9 -13.19 2.47 -10.22
C ILE A 9 -11.96 2.71 -9.37
N GLY A 10 -11.45 1.64 -8.73
CA GLY A 10 -10.34 1.64 -7.80
C GLY A 10 -10.77 1.50 -6.35
N GLY A 11 -10.26 0.46 -5.68
CA GLY A 11 -10.58 0.08 -4.29
C GLY A 11 -9.63 0.65 -3.24
N GLY A 12 -8.86 1.70 -3.58
CA GLY A 12 -8.00 2.42 -2.63
C GLY A 12 -8.79 3.27 -1.62
N PRO A 13 -8.12 4.03 -0.72
CA PRO A 13 -8.78 4.83 0.32
C PRO A 13 -9.84 5.80 -0.24
N GLY A 14 -9.56 6.44 -1.38
CA GLY A 14 -10.55 7.31 -2.05
C GLY A 14 -11.76 6.53 -2.55
N GLY A 15 -11.55 5.32 -3.08
CA GLY A 15 -12.61 4.55 -3.73
C GLY A 15 -13.49 3.78 -2.74
N TYR A 16 -12.91 2.94 -1.86
CA TYR A 16 -13.75 2.17 -0.96
C TYR A 16 -14.53 3.04 0.04
N VAL A 17 -13.94 4.18 0.47
CA VAL A 17 -14.63 5.13 1.34
C VAL A 17 -15.81 5.78 0.62
N ALA A 18 -15.61 6.21 -0.65
CA ALA A 18 -16.69 6.77 -1.46
C ALA A 18 -17.81 5.75 -1.71
N ALA A 19 -17.45 4.49 -1.99
CA ALA A 19 -18.42 3.42 -2.19
C ALA A 19 -19.25 3.15 -0.93
N LEU A 20 -18.60 3.09 0.25
CA LEU A 20 -19.30 2.92 1.54
C LEU A 20 -20.20 4.11 1.86
N ALA A 21 -19.74 5.35 1.61
CA ALA A 21 -20.53 6.55 1.83
C ALA A 21 -21.79 6.56 0.95
N ALA A 22 -21.65 6.25 -0.33
CA ALA A 22 -22.79 6.18 -1.25
C ALA A 22 -23.79 5.07 -0.88
N ALA A 23 -23.29 3.89 -0.50
CA ALA A 23 -24.14 2.80 -0.03
C ALA A 23 -24.92 3.16 1.24
N LYS A 24 -24.29 3.89 2.19
CA LYS A 24 -24.95 4.42 3.39
C LYS A 24 -26.10 5.40 3.06
N LEU A 25 -26.01 6.09 1.91
CA LEU A 25 -27.05 6.97 1.38
C LEU A 25 -28.15 6.20 0.59
N GLY A 26 -28.14 4.87 0.66
CA GLY A 26 -29.14 4.03 0.02
C GLY A 26 -28.90 3.79 -1.48
N LYS A 27 -27.74 4.13 -2.01
CA LYS A 27 -27.39 3.91 -3.42
C LYS A 27 -27.00 2.46 -3.68
N ARG A 28 -27.38 1.93 -4.85
CA ARG A 28 -26.86 0.66 -5.38
C ARG A 28 -25.48 0.90 -5.97
N VAL A 29 -24.43 0.39 -5.30
CA VAL A 29 -23.05 0.71 -5.61
C VAL A 29 -22.27 -0.53 -6.04
N ALA A 30 -21.46 -0.39 -7.09
CA ALA A 30 -20.37 -1.33 -7.41
C ALA A 30 -19.00 -0.66 -7.23
N LEU A 31 -18.03 -1.45 -6.80
CA LEU A 31 -16.63 -1.08 -6.67
C LEU A 31 -15.78 -2.01 -7.54
N ALA A 32 -15.14 -1.48 -8.58
CA ALA A 32 -14.24 -2.24 -9.43
C ALA A 32 -12.79 -2.12 -8.95
N GLU A 33 -12.12 -3.24 -8.66
CA GLU A 33 -10.73 -3.30 -8.22
C GLU A 33 -9.97 -4.40 -8.95
N CYS A 34 -8.83 -4.04 -9.54
CA CYS A 34 -8.03 -4.98 -10.34
C CYS A 34 -6.97 -5.76 -9.55
N ARG A 35 -6.74 -5.39 -8.29
CA ARG A 35 -5.78 -6.05 -7.40
C ARG A 35 -6.45 -6.38 -6.06
N GLN A 36 -6.09 -5.66 -5.00
CA GLN A 36 -6.66 -5.85 -3.67
C GLN A 36 -7.28 -4.54 -3.17
N VAL A 37 -8.42 -4.64 -2.50
CA VAL A 37 -9.03 -3.50 -1.80
C VAL A 37 -8.06 -2.93 -0.75
N GLY A 38 -8.19 -1.64 -0.47
CA GLY A 38 -7.26 -0.88 0.36
C GLY A 38 -6.20 -0.13 -0.45
N GLY A 39 -6.03 -0.50 -1.75
CA GLY A 39 -5.12 0.19 -2.70
C GLY A 39 -3.67 0.23 -2.25
N THR A 40 -2.92 1.21 -2.75
CA THR A 40 -1.50 1.38 -2.45
C THR A 40 -1.25 1.59 -0.96
N CYS A 41 -2.00 2.46 -0.29
CA CYS A 41 -1.78 2.78 1.11
C CYS A 41 -1.80 1.55 2.02
N LEU A 42 -2.82 0.71 1.90
CA LEU A 42 -2.94 -0.50 2.74
C LEU A 42 -1.96 -1.58 2.33
N ASN A 43 -1.82 -1.83 1.03
CA ASN A 43 -1.13 -3.04 0.57
C ASN A 43 0.36 -2.84 0.29
N ARG A 44 0.80 -1.61 -0.07
CA ARG A 44 2.17 -1.32 -0.56
C ARG A 44 2.63 0.10 -0.24
N GLY A 45 2.11 0.72 0.81
CA GLY A 45 2.43 2.10 1.16
C GLY A 45 2.39 2.34 2.66
N CYS A 46 1.40 3.10 3.10
CA CYS A 46 1.33 3.60 4.48
C CYS A 46 1.40 2.50 5.54
N ILE A 47 0.58 1.46 5.42
CA ILE A 47 0.46 0.45 6.45
C ILE A 47 1.72 -0.42 6.56
N PRO A 48 2.22 -1.05 5.48
CA PRO A 48 3.46 -1.83 5.59
C PRO A 48 4.64 -0.98 6.02
N THR A 49 4.78 0.24 5.52
CA THR A 49 5.86 1.14 5.94
C THR A 49 5.81 1.43 7.44
N LYS A 50 4.63 1.74 8.00
CA LYS A 50 4.46 2.02 9.43
C LYS A 50 4.69 0.78 10.31
N ALA A 51 4.31 -0.40 9.84
CA ALA A 51 4.58 -1.65 10.53
C ALA A 51 6.10 -1.91 10.62
N LEU A 52 6.81 -1.76 9.49
CA LEU A 52 8.28 -1.91 9.47
C LEU A 52 8.99 -0.82 10.27
N LEU A 53 8.56 0.44 10.18
CA LEU A 53 9.09 1.54 11.00
C LEU A 53 8.97 1.23 12.49
N ARG A 54 7.81 0.74 12.92
CA ARG A 54 7.58 0.37 14.32
C ARG A 54 8.53 -0.73 14.78
N ALA A 55 8.73 -1.76 13.97
CA ALA A 55 9.61 -2.87 14.29
C ALA A 55 11.10 -2.43 14.32
N ALA A 56 11.55 -1.67 13.31
CA ALA A 56 12.90 -1.15 13.24
C ALA A 56 13.21 -0.21 14.41
N HIS A 57 12.28 0.68 14.73
CA HIS A 57 12.43 1.59 15.87
C HIS A 57 12.51 0.85 17.21
N LEU A 58 11.71 -0.19 17.39
CA LEU A 58 11.78 -1.04 18.61
C LEU A 58 13.15 -1.71 18.74
N TYR A 59 13.68 -2.24 17.63
CA TYR A 59 15.02 -2.83 17.59
C TYR A 59 16.09 -1.82 17.99
N ARG A 60 16.05 -0.62 17.42
CA ARG A 60 16.97 0.48 17.75
C ARG A 60 16.85 0.85 19.24
N GLN A 61 15.63 1.06 19.74
CA GLN A 61 15.42 1.37 21.16
C GLN A 61 15.98 0.29 22.09
N ALA A 62 15.84 -1.00 21.72
CA ALA A 62 16.43 -2.08 22.48
C ALA A 62 17.96 -2.01 22.53
N LYS A 63 18.62 -1.62 21.43
CA LYS A 63 20.08 -1.44 21.39
C LYS A 63 20.56 -0.23 22.18
N ASP A 64 19.86 0.89 22.07
CA ASP A 64 20.25 2.19 22.60
C ASP A 64 19.73 2.44 24.02
N GLY A 65 18.96 1.50 24.59
CA GLY A 65 18.29 1.63 25.89
C GLY A 65 19.22 1.81 27.09
N GLY A 66 20.52 1.57 26.94
CA GLY A 66 21.52 1.74 27.99
C GLY A 66 21.57 3.13 28.61
N GLU A 67 21.32 4.17 27.82
CA GLU A 67 21.24 5.56 28.29
C GLU A 67 20.07 5.79 29.26
N LEU A 68 19.02 4.97 29.15
CA LEU A 68 17.83 5.00 30.01
C LEU A 68 17.90 3.97 31.16
N GLY A 69 19.05 3.31 31.34
CA GLY A 69 19.23 2.25 32.34
C GLY A 69 18.58 0.91 31.96
N ILE A 70 18.20 0.73 30.70
CA ILE A 70 17.64 -0.52 30.16
C ILE A 70 18.76 -1.30 29.47
N SER A 71 19.06 -2.48 29.98
CA SER A 71 20.07 -3.37 29.39
C SER A 71 19.39 -4.48 28.60
N VAL A 72 19.67 -4.56 27.31
CA VAL A 72 19.23 -5.66 26.44
C VAL A 72 20.50 -6.34 25.89
N HIS A 73 20.63 -7.63 26.16
CA HIS A 73 21.74 -8.44 25.63
C HIS A 73 21.28 -9.09 24.32
N ASP A 74 22.17 -9.06 23.31
CA ASP A 74 22.00 -9.78 22.05
C ASP A 74 20.72 -9.43 21.25
N ALA A 75 20.37 -8.13 21.23
CA ALA A 75 19.28 -7.67 20.37
C ALA A 75 19.58 -7.97 18.90
N SER A 76 18.71 -8.73 18.26
CA SER A 76 18.79 -9.06 16.84
C SER A 76 17.43 -8.85 16.16
N TYR A 77 17.42 -8.77 14.85
CA TYR A 77 16.19 -8.74 14.07
C TYR A 77 16.21 -9.81 12.99
N ASP A 78 15.03 -10.20 12.54
CA ASP A 78 14.81 -11.06 11.38
C ASP A 78 13.89 -10.32 10.40
N MET A 79 14.45 -9.89 9.28
CA MET A 79 13.72 -9.14 8.25
C MET A 79 12.53 -9.95 7.70
N THR A 80 12.69 -11.26 7.53
CA THR A 80 11.62 -12.14 7.04
C THR A 80 10.45 -12.20 8.04
N ALA A 81 10.75 -12.30 9.33
CA ALA A 81 9.74 -12.28 10.38
C ALA A 81 9.03 -10.92 10.47
N MET A 82 9.76 -9.81 10.30
CA MET A 82 9.18 -8.46 10.25
C MET A 82 8.20 -8.31 9.07
N HIS A 83 8.58 -8.78 7.89
CA HIS A 83 7.70 -8.74 6.71
C HIS A 83 6.48 -9.65 6.90
N LYS A 84 6.65 -10.85 7.43
CA LYS A 84 5.53 -11.76 7.75
C LYS A 84 4.52 -11.10 8.68
N HIS A 85 4.99 -10.47 9.76
CA HIS A 85 4.11 -9.71 10.66
C HIS A 85 3.38 -8.58 9.93
N THR A 86 4.09 -7.86 9.05
CA THR A 86 3.51 -6.81 8.22
C THR A 86 2.39 -7.34 7.32
N ASP A 87 2.61 -8.49 6.68
CA ASP A 87 1.60 -9.15 5.83
C ASP A 87 0.37 -9.59 6.61
N GLU A 88 0.55 -10.06 7.86
CA GLU A 88 -0.55 -10.39 8.77
C GLU A 88 -1.41 -9.16 9.09
N VAL A 89 -0.78 -8.01 9.40
CA VAL A 89 -1.46 -6.74 9.65
C VAL A 89 -2.24 -6.29 8.40
N ILE A 90 -1.62 -6.35 7.22
CA ILE A 90 -2.27 -6.02 5.95
C ILE A 90 -3.49 -6.92 5.72
N GLY A 91 -3.33 -8.23 5.93
CA GLY A 91 -4.40 -9.22 5.75
C GLY A 91 -5.61 -8.94 6.65
N GLN A 92 -5.37 -8.65 7.92
CA GLN A 92 -6.43 -8.31 8.87
C GLN A 92 -7.20 -7.05 8.45
N LEU A 93 -6.49 -5.99 8.08
CA LEU A 93 -7.12 -4.72 7.67
C LEU A 93 -7.87 -4.86 6.34
N ARG A 94 -7.33 -5.62 5.39
CA ARG A 94 -8.00 -5.93 4.12
C ARG A 94 -9.31 -6.67 4.35
N GLY A 95 -9.29 -7.74 5.15
CA GLY A 95 -10.48 -8.47 5.53
C GLY A 95 -11.52 -7.58 6.22
N GLY A 96 -11.09 -6.61 7.02
CA GLY A 96 -11.95 -5.59 7.61
C GLY A 96 -12.68 -4.73 6.57
N ILE A 97 -11.96 -4.26 5.54
CA ILE A 97 -12.54 -3.47 4.44
C ILE A 97 -13.53 -4.33 3.64
N GLU A 98 -13.18 -5.56 3.30
CA GLU A 98 -14.06 -6.49 2.58
C GLU A 98 -15.36 -6.76 3.37
N ALA A 99 -15.25 -6.97 4.67
CA ALA A 99 -16.40 -7.13 5.55
C ALA A 99 -17.31 -5.88 5.59
N LEU A 100 -16.71 -4.68 5.62
CA LEU A 100 -17.44 -3.41 5.56
C LEU A 100 -18.20 -3.26 4.24
N LEU A 101 -17.55 -3.50 3.10
CA LEU A 101 -18.15 -3.45 1.77
C LEU A 101 -19.32 -4.44 1.66
N SER A 102 -19.12 -5.68 2.13
CA SER A 102 -20.15 -6.72 2.14
C SER A 102 -21.36 -6.32 2.99
N ARG A 103 -21.15 -5.84 4.22
CA ARG A 103 -22.23 -5.35 5.10
C ARG A 103 -23.02 -4.20 4.49
N ALA A 104 -22.32 -3.30 3.78
CA ALA A 104 -22.94 -2.19 3.07
C ALA A 104 -23.60 -2.61 1.75
N LYS A 105 -23.55 -3.89 1.39
CA LYS A 105 -24.07 -4.45 0.12
C LYS A 105 -23.46 -3.78 -1.12
N VAL A 106 -22.20 -3.33 -1.03
CA VAL A 106 -21.44 -2.88 -2.19
C VAL A 106 -21.03 -4.11 -3.00
N THR A 107 -21.36 -4.11 -4.29
CA THR A 107 -20.93 -5.18 -5.21
C THR A 107 -19.47 -4.99 -5.56
N LEU A 108 -18.60 -5.90 -5.13
CA LEU A 108 -17.19 -5.87 -5.50
C LEU A 108 -17.01 -6.59 -6.84
N LEU A 109 -16.51 -5.85 -7.84
CA LEU A 109 -16.18 -6.35 -9.17
C LEU A 109 -14.66 -6.49 -9.27
N HIS A 110 -14.18 -7.71 -9.27
CA HIS A 110 -12.75 -8.01 -9.44
C HIS A 110 -12.39 -7.92 -10.92
N GLY A 111 -11.40 -7.12 -11.27
CA GLY A 111 -10.88 -7.01 -12.62
C GLY A 111 -10.52 -5.58 -13.03
N LYS A 112 -9.92 -5.47 -14.22
CA LYS A 112 -9.53 -4.18 -14.78
C LYS A 112 -10.75 -3.49 -15.40
N ALA A 113 -11.11 -2.34 -14.85
CA ALA A 113 -12.21 -1.53 -15.37
C ALA A 113 -11.77 -0.65 -16.53
N THR A 114 -12.65 -0.51 -17.51
CA THR A 114 -12.53 0.40 -18.65
C THR A 114 -13.84 1.16 -18.85
N ILE A 115 -13.78 2.47 -18.98
CA ILE A 115 -14.96 3.29 -19.29
C ILE A 115 -15.19 3.22 -20.81
N LYS A 116 -16.32 2.64 -21.21
CA LYS A 116 -16.70 2.54 -22.63
C LYS A 116 -17.58 3.69 -23.10
N ALA A 117 -18.39 4.24 -22.21
CA ALA A 117 -19.29 5.38 -22.47
C ALA A 117 -19.54 6.14 -21.16
N ALA A 118 -20.20 7.27 -21.23
CA ALA A 118 -20.51 8.11 -20.06
C ALA A 118 -21.23 7.36 -18.92
N ASN A 119 -21.97 6.30 -19.25
CA ASN A 119 -22.76 5.51 -18.32
C ASN A 119 -22.44 4.00 -18.38
N THR A 120 -21.30 3.61 -18.98
CA THR A 120 -20.96 2.19 -19.19
C THR A 120 -19.52 1.92 -18.79
N VAL A 121 -19.33 0.99 -17.87
CA VAL A 121 -18.03 0.49 -17.42
C VAL A 121 -17.94 -0.99 -17.74
N SER A 122 -16.85 -1.41 -18.37
CA SER A 122 -16.53 -2.82 -18.58
C SER A 122 -15.51 -3.27 -17.53
N VAL A 123 -15.73 -4.40 -16.90
CA VAL A 123 -14.77 -5.05 -16.00
C VAL A 123 -14.54 -6.46 -16.52
N ASP A 124 -13.30 -6.75 -16.95
CA ASP A 124 -12.90 -8.04 -17.53
C ASP A 124 -13.93 -8.58 -18.57
N ASN A 125 -14.28 -7.72 -19.55
CA ASN A 125 -15.23 -8.00 -20.64
C ASN A 125 -16.71 -8.11 -20.23
N SER A 126 -17.08 -7.86 -18.98
CA SER A 126 -18.47 -7.74 -18.56
C SER A 126 -18.85 -6.27 -18.44
N ASP A 127 -19.95 -5.89 -19.13
CA ASP A 127 -20.41 -4.51 -19.17
C ASP A 127 -21.46 -4.23 -18.09
N TYR A 128 -21.31 -3.11 -17.40
CA TYR A 128 -22.17 -2.61 -16.34
C TYR A 128 -22.63 -1.19 -16.63
N ALA A 129 -23.90 -0.88 -16.37
CA ALA A 129 -24.41 0.48 -16.49
C ALA A 129 -24.35 1.22 -15.17
N ALA A 130 -24.09 2.52 -15.19
CA ALA A 130 -24.10 3.38 -14.01
C ALA A 130 -24.70 4.75 -14.33
N ASP A 131 -25.43 5.32 -13.37
CA ASP A 131 -25.90 6.71 -13.48
C ASP A 131 -24.74 7.69 -13.22
N SER A 132 -23.76 7.28 -12.39
CA SER A 132 -22.55 8.05 -12.09
C SER A 132 -21.33 7.14 -12.00
N ILE A 133 -20.14 7.68 -12.33
CA ILE A 133 -18.86 6.97 -12.23
C ILE A 133 -17.88 7.83 -11.43
N ILE A 134 -17.22 7.22 -10.43
CA ILE A 134 -16.10 7.84 -9.73
C ILE A 134 -14.81 7.14 -10.16
N ILE A 135 -13.82 7.93 -10.61
CA ILE A 135 -12.48 7.44 -10.97
C ILE A 135 -11.57 7.65 -9.75
N ALA A 136 -11.17 6.57 -9.11
CA ALA A 136 -10.30 6.55 -7.92
C ALA A 136 -9.12 5.57 -8.11
N THR A 137 -8.54 5.54 -9.31
CA THR A 137 -7.55 4.55 -9.75
C THR A 137 -6.17 4.69 -9.11
N GLY A 138 -5.92 5.78 -8.38
CA GLY A 138 -4.66 6.00 -7.67
C GLY A 138 -3.48 6.28 -8.61
N SER A 139 -2.29 5.88 -8.16
CA SER A 139 -1.02 6.09 -8.87
C SER A 139 -0.09 4.89 -8.70
N SER A 140 0.97 4.85 -9.48
CA SER A 140 2.05 3.89 -9.40
C SER A 140 3.38 4.60 -9.15
N PRO A 141 4.38 3.95 -8.54
CA PRO A 141 5.72 4.51 -8.41
C PRO A 141 6.26 4.95 -9.78
N ALA A 142 6.74 6.17 -9.86
CA ALA A 142 7.40 6.68 -11.05
C ALA A 142 8.85 6.16 -11.11
N ALA A 143 9.31 5.82 -12.32
CA ALA A 143 10.71 5.57 -12.59
C ALA A 143 11.32 6.87 -13.17
N PRO A 144 12.21 7.57 -12.46
CA PRO A 144 12.82 8.76 -12.99
C PRO A 144 13.73 8.39 -14.18
N PRO A 145 13.89 9.27 -15.18
CA PRO A 145 14.73 9.03 -16.36
C PRO A 145 16.23 9.21 -16.04
N ILE A 146 16.72 8.43 -15.10
CA ILE A 146 18.13 8.43 -14.65
C ILE A 146 18.84 7.25 -15.32
N ALA A 147 20.00 7.50 -15.90
CA ALA A 147 20.83 6.46 -16.48
C ALA A 147 21.15 5.40 -15.40
N GLY A 148 20.92 4.13 -15.71
CA GLY A 148 21.13 3.04 -14.77
C GLY A 148 19.93 2.70 -13.88
N SER A 149 18.80 3.38 -13.99
CA SER A 149 17.60 3.10 -13.16
C SER A 149 17.03 1.69 -13.34
N THR A 150 17.46 0.95 -14.36
CA THR A 150 17.06 -0.43 -14.65
C THR A 150 18.13 -1.47 -14.30
N LEU A 151 19.25 -1.06 -13.70
CA LEU A 151 20.33 -1.97 -13.30
C LEU A 151 19.89 -2.87 -12.14
N ALA A 152 20.53 -4.04 -12.05
CA ALA A 152 20.35 -4.95 -10.92
C ALA A 152 20.67 -4.25 -9.59
N GLY A 153 19.82 -4.40 -8.59
CA GLY A 153 19.93 -3.75 -7.28
C GLY A 153 19.25 -2.38 -7.21
N VAL A 154 18.76 -1.83 -8.34
CA VAL A 154 17.90 -0.65 -8.32
C VAL A 154 16.44 -1.10 -8.17
N VAL A 155 15.79 -0.67 -7.10
CA VAL A 155 14.44 -1.08 -6.75
C VAL A 155 13.57 0.14 -6.43
N ASN A 156 12.27 0.00 -6.55
CA ASN A 156 11.31 1.01 -6.11
C ASN A 156 10.74 0.66 -4.72
N SER A 157 9.91 1.55 -4.19
CA SER A 157 9.29 1.37 -2.88
C SER A 157 8.43 0.10 -2.78
N ASP A 158 7.75 -0.30 -3.86
CA ASP A 158 6.94 -1.51 -3.85
C ASP A 158 7.81 -2.76 -3.59
N ALA A 159 8.98 -2.83 -4.20
CA ALA A 159 9.89 -3.96 -4.02
C ALA A 159 10.46 -4.04 -2.60
N LEU A 160 10.66 -2.90 -1.92
CA LEU A 160 11.11 -2.88 -0.52
C LEU A 160 10.03 -3.34 0.46
N LEU A 161 8.75 -3.25 0.07
CA LEU A 161 7.61 -3.63 0.92
C LEU A 161 7.05 -5.02 0.60
N THR A 162 7.54 -5.65 -0.46
CA THR A 162 7.08 -6.97 -0.90
C THR A 162 8.23 -7.96 -0.92
N ASN A 163 7.93 -9.25 -0.99
CA ASN A 163 8.92 -10.33 -1.15
C ASN A 163 10.00 -10.41 -0.05
N GLY A 164 9.68 -9.96 1.18
CA GLY A 164 10.63 -10.04 2.30
C GLY A 164 11.62 -8.89 2.37
N GLY A 165 11.45 -7.83 1.56
CA GLY A 165 12.32 -6.67 1.55
C GLY A 165 13.70 -6.91 0.95
N VAL A 166 14.62 -6.02 1.24
CA VAL A 166 16.04 -6.11 0.82
C VAL A 166 16.91 -6.02 2.06
N ASP A 167 17.72 -7.04 2.31
CA ASP A 167 18.76 -6.96 3.34
C ASP A 167 20.01 -6.37 2.73
N CYS A 168 20.46 -5.23 3.24
CA CYS A 168 21.64 -4.52 2.72
C CYS A 168 22.40 -3.78 3.82
N ARG A 169 23.71 -3.68 3.64
CA ARG A 169 24.57 -2.90 4.53
C ARG A 169 24.62 -1.42 4.17
N ARG A 170 24.35 -1.09 2.92
CA ARG A 170 24.33 0.27 2.39
C ARG A 170 23.13 0.47 1.48
N LEU A 171 22.41 1.55 1.68
CA LEU A 171 21.22 1.92 0.89
C LEU A 171 21.38 3.36 0.41
N THR A 172 21.34 3.57 -0.89
CA THR A 172 21.22 4.90 -1.47
C THR A 172 19.79 5.12 -1.96
N ILE A 173 19.16 6.18 -1.48
CA ILE A 173 17.77 6.54 -1.81
C ILE A 173 17.82 7.77 -2.70
N ILE A 174 17.14 7.70 -3.85
CA ILE A 174 16.93 8.82 -4.74
C ILE A 174 15.52 9.38 -4.49
N GLY A 175 15.47 10.59 -3.96
CA GLY A 175 14.27 11.30 -3.54
C GLY A 175 14.14 11.40 -2.02
N GLY A 176 14.20 12.63 -1.50
CA GLY A 176 14.06 12.97 -0.07
C GLY A 176 12.61 13.26 0.35
N GLY A 177 11.63 12.86 -0.45
CA GLY A 177 10.21 12.95 -0.09
C GLY A 177 9.84 11.99 1.04
N VAL A 178 8.56 12.04 1.49
CA VAL A 178 8.07 11.25 2.63
C VAL A 178 8.44 9.77 2.54
N VAL A 179 8.28 9.16 1.39
CA VAL A 179 8.60 7.73 1.17
C VAL A 179 10.08 7.47 1.38
N GLY A 180 10.94 8.30 0.77
CA GLY A 180 12.40 8.15 0.89
C GLY A 180 12.89 8.28 2.33
N VAL A 181 12.39 9.28 3.06
CA VAL A 181 12.76 9.52 4.47
C VAL A 181 12.27 8.37 5.36
N GLU A 182 11.08 7.85 5.15
CA GLU A 182 10.56 6.71 5.93
C GLU A 182 11.41 5.44 5.72
N PHE A 183 11.79 5.13 4.48
CA PHE A 183 12.71 4.02 4.22
C PHE A 183 14.10 4.27 4.79
N ALA A 184 14.61 5.50 4.67
CA ALA A 184 15.87 5.86 5.29
C ALA A 184 15.86 5.59 6.80
N GLN A 185 14.79 5.95 7.48
CA GLN A 185 14.63 5.70 8.91
C GLN A 185 14.59 4.20 9.23
N ILE A 186 13.79 3.41 8.47
CA ILE A 186 13.70 1.95 8.68
C ILE A 186 15.09 1.32 8.58
N TYR A 187 15.80 1.57 7.49
CA TYR A 187 17.08 0.92 7.22
C TYR A 187 18.19 1.44 8.15
N ASN A 188 18.19 2.72 8.48
CA ASN A 188 19.11 3.28 9.46
C ASN A 188 18.91 2.67 10.86
N ASP A 189 17.68 2.51 11.31
CA ASP A 189 17.37 1.90 12.59
C ASP A 189 17.80 0.42 12.64
N LEU A 190 17.81 -0.26 11.50
CA LEU A 190 18.31 -1.63 11.34
C LEU A 190 19.84 -1.71 11.20
N GLY A 191 20.54 -0.57 11.16
CA GLY A 191 22.01 -0.50 11.12
C GLY A 191 22.62 -0.42 9.70
N CYS A 192 21.81 -0.12 8.69
CA CYS A 192 22.27 0.17 7.35
C CYS A 192 22.94 1.56 7.28
N ASP A 193 24.00 1.71 6.49
CA ASP A 193 24.54 3.01 6.10
C ASP A 193 23.67 3.61 4.98
N VAL A 194 22.94 4.68 5.29
CA VAL A 194 21.91 5.24 4.40
C VAL A 194 22.33 6.60 3.88
N THR A 195 22.25 6.78 2.56
CA THR A 195 22.45 8.06 1.88
C THR A 195 21.18 8.44 1.13
N ILE A 196 20.71 9.69 1.30
CA ILE A 196 19.60 10.26 0.52
C ILE A 196 20.19 11.27 -0.47
N ILE A 197 19.77 11.16 -1.72
CA ILE A 197 20.07 12.13 -2.78
C ILE A 197 18.75 12.80 -3.17
N GLU A 198 18.69 14.13 -3.02
CA GLU A 198 17.56 14.98 -3.36
C GLU A 198 18.01 16.05 -4.35
N ALA A 199 17.18 16.41 -5.34
CA ALA A 199 17.47 17.38 -6.38
C ALA A 199 16.71 18.69 -6.19
#